data_c57958e48de785cea8c2fee12483a65a
#
_entry.id   c57958e48de785cea8c2fee12483a65a
#
_cell.length_a   1.000
_cell.length_b   1.000
_cell.length_c   1.000
_cell.angle_alpha   90.00
_cell.angle_beta   90.00
_cell.angle_gamma   90.00
#
_symmetry.space_group_name_H-M   'P 1'
#
loop_
_entity.id
_entity.type
_entity.pdbx_description
1 polymer ?
#
loop_
_entity_poly.entity_id
_entity_poly.type
_entity_poly.pdbx_seq_one_letter_code
_entity_poly.pdbx_strand_id
1 'polypeptide(L)'
;MRWFFLVLAILTVTVFFALGPRGAKFSSTPFELFPDMDRQYKLKYQKPSQFFENDQGSLKPVAGTVPFGFVMPTSKEGGIPTTDLDFSVGDDYYNTGLFGDLYGEGYPEQVTVDQALLERGKQRFEINCTVCHGKSGNGAGVVSKYWLIPPTANLIDPRVKAMPEGQIFWTITHGKGLMGPYNGTVNVKDRWAIVAYLKALQEASN
;
A
#
# COMPACT_ATOMS: atom_id res chain seq x y z
N MET A 1 -12.82 59.81 25.84
CA MET A 1 -11.51 59.20 25.53
C MET A 1 -11.28 57.89 26.27
N ARG A 2 -11.46 57.76 27.59
CA ARG A 2 -11.21 56.51 28.35
C ARG A 2 -11.97 55.30 27.80
N TRP A 3 -13.24 55.46 27.48
CA TRP A 3 -14.06 54.38 26.88
C TRP A 3 -13.64 53.96 25.47
N PHE A 4 -13.13 54.87 24.66
CA PHE A 4 -12.60 54.60 23.35
C PHE A 4 -11.39 53.66 23.41
N PHE A 5 -10.41 53.94 24.28
CA PHE A 5 -9.24 53.09 24.45
C PHE A 5 -9.59 51.72 25.03
N LEU A 6 -10.60 51.65 25.90
CA LEU A 6 -11.07 50.40 26.46
C LEU A 6 -11.71 49.51 25.39
N VAL A 7 -12.57 50.07 24.55
CA VAL A 7 -13.20 49.35 23.43
C VAL A 7 -12.15 48.91 22.42
N LEU A 8 -11.20 49.78 22.09
CA LEU A 8 -10.09 49.44 21.19
C LEU A 8 -9.23 48.31 21.73
N ALA A 9 -8.88 48.34 23.03
CA ALA A 9 -8.10 47.28 23.66
C ALA A 9 -8.84 45.93 23.65
N ILE A 10 -10.13 45.93 23.98
CA ILE A 10 -10.96 44.71 23.93
C ILE A 10 -11.02 44.15 22.48
N LEU A 11 -11.23 45.03 21.51
CA LEU A 11 -11.30 44.62 20.11
C LEU A 11 -9.98 44.05 19.60
N THR A 12 -8.84 44.67 19.97
CA THR A 12 -7.51 44.18 19.61
C THR A 12 -7.23 42.81 20.25
N VAL A 13 -7.57 42.63 21.53
CA VAL A 13 -7.42 41.36 22.23
C VAL A 13 -8.30 40.29 21.60
N THR A 14 -9.54 40.62 21.30
CA THR A 14 -10.47 39.67 20.63
C THR A 14 -9.96 39.23 19.25
N VAL A 15 -9.49 40.17 18.44
CA VAL A 15 -8.88 39.89 17.15
C VAL A 15 -7.63 39.01 17.27
N PHE A 16 -6.77 39.31 18.25
CA PHE A 16 -5.56 38.52 18.51
C PHE A 16 -5.90 37.09 18.94
N PHE A 17 -6.89 36.89 19.81
CA PHE A 17 -7.34 35.55 20.21
C PHE A 17 -8.06 34.79 19.09
N ALA A 18 -8.82 35.49 18.20
CA ALA A 18 -9.52 34.89 17.09
C ALA A 18 -8.59 34.46 15.94
N LEU A 19 -7.61 35.32 15.62
CA LEU A 19 -6.67 35.06 14.51
C LEU A 19 -5.40 34.31 14.93
N GLY A 20 -5.08 34.30 16.19
CA GLY A 20 -3.85 33.76 16.75
C GLY A 20 -2.57 34.49 16.27
N PRO A 21 -1.41 34.13 16.78
CA PRO A 21 -0.13 34.68 16.32
C PRO A 21 0.22 34.15 14.94
N ARG A 22 0.39 35.06 13.99
CA ARG A 22 0.70 34.74 12.59
C ARG A 22 2.01 33.94 12.49
N GLY A 23 1.94 32.77 11.83
CA GLY A 23 3.10 31.90 11.63
C GLY A 23 3.44 30.96 12.79
N ALA A 24 2.68 30.97 13.89
CA ALA A 24 2.84 30.01 14.97
C ALA A 24 2.29 28.63 14.54
N LYS A 25 2.99 27.57 15.00
CA LYS A 25 2.51 26.20 14.85
C LYS A 25 1.65 25.83 16.07
N PHE A 26 0.45 25.35 15.82
CA PHE A 26 -0.48 24.94 16.86
C PHE A 26 -0.64 23.42 16.82
N SER A 27 -0.76 22.79 17.98
CA SER A 27 -1.08 21.37 18.14
C SER A 27 -2.58 21.10 18.17
N SER A 28 -3.39 22.14 18.36
CA SER A 28 -4.86 22.09 18.34
C SER A 28 -5.41 22.82 17.12
N THR A 29 -6.58 22.38 16.64
CA THR A 29 -7.30 23.09 15.58
C THR A 29 -7.67 24.51 16.04
N PRO A 30 -7.51 25.53 15.20
CA PRO A 30 -7.95 26.89 15.51
C PRO A 30 -9.44 26.91 15.80
N PHE A 31 -9.87 27.91 16.59
CA PHE A 31 -11.30 28.13 16.84
C PHE A 31 -12.00 28.54 15.56
N GLU A 32 -12.87 27.67 15.05
CA GLU A 32 -13.67 27.91 13.84
C GLU A 32 -14.97 28.63 14.22
N LEU A 33 -15.07 29.91 13.91
CA LEU A 33 -16.30 30.66 14.12
C LEU A 33 -17.37 30.26 13.09
N PHE A 34 -16.93 30.06 11.83
CA PHE A 34 -17.75 29.60 10.72
C PHE A 34 -17.01 28.46 10.02
N PRO A 35 -17.36 27.19 10.30
CA PRO A 35 -16.63 26.04 9.75
C PRO A 35 -16.83 25.85 8.24
N ASP A 36 -17.74 26.62 7.62
CA ASP A 36 -18.03 26.63 6.18
C ASP A 36 -18.07 25.20 5.58
N MET A 37 -17.19 24.88 4.62
CA MET A 37 -17.12 23.58 3.96
C MET A 37 -16.11 22.61 4.61
N ASP A 38 -15.47 22.97 5.71
CA ASP A 38 -14.45 22.13 6.36
C ASP A 38 -15.03 20.84 6.95
N ARG A 39 -16.28 20.88 7.38
CA ARG A 39 -17.03 19.72 7.89
C ARG A 39 -18.16 19.36 6.92
N GLN A 40 -17.95 18.31 6.16
CA GLN A 40 -18.93 17.79 5.21
C GLN A 40 -19.38 16.39 5.62
N TYR A 41 -20.67 16.08 5.44
CA TYR A 41 -21.26 14.75 5.64
C TYR A 41 -20.95 13.79 4.48
N LYS A 42 -19.75 13.89 3.89
CA LYS A 42 -19.30 12.96 2.87
C LYS A 42 -18.33 11.94 3.46
N LEU A 43 -18.41 10.73 2.98
CA LEU A 43 -17.45 9.72 3.29
C LEU A 43 -16.11 10.09 2.64
N LYS A 44 -15.07 10.26 3.45
CA LYS A 44 -13.69 10.43 2.99
C LYS A 44 -12.95 9.10 3.13
N TYR A 45 -11.96 8.85 2.25
CA TYR A 45 -11.09 7.68 2.39
C TYR A 45 -10.39 7.68 3.76
N GLN A 46 -10.16 6.47 4.29
CA GLN A 46 -9.60 6.23 5.62
C GLN A 46 -10.46 6.77 6.79
N LYS A 47 -11.72 7.12 6.56
CA LYS A 47 -12.66 7.46 7.64
C LYS A 47 -13.66 6.34 7.84
N PRO A 48 -14.06 6.07 9.09
CA PRO A 48 -15.11 5.11 9.37
C PRO A 48 -16.44 5.60 8.80
N SER A 49 -17.28 4.65 8.39
CA SER A 49 -18.65 4.89 7.96
C SER A 49 -19.61 4.31 9.00
N GLN A 50 -20.46 5.13 9.57
CA GLN A 50 -21.52 4.66 10.47
C GLN A 50 -22.68 3.97 9.75
N PHE A 51 -22.64 3.93 8.41
CA PHE A 51 -23.69 3.30 7.60
C PHE A 51 -23.59 1.78 7.58
N PHE A 52 -22.36 1.23 7.65
CA PHE A 52 -22.12 -0.22 7.64
C PHE A 52 -21.78 -0.72 9.04
N GLU A 53 -22.26 -1.92 9.40
CA GLU A 53 -22.03 -2.55 10.71
C GLU A 53 -20.55 -2.74 11.06
N ASN A 54 -19.68 -2.81 10.06
CA ASN A 54 -18.23 -2.98 10.22
C ASN A 54 -17.45 -1.66 10.26
N ASP A 55 -18.14 -0.52 10.33
CA ASP A 55 -17.56 0.83 10.28
C ASP A 55 -16.65 1.10 9.07
N GLN A 56 -16.68 0.27 8.04
CA GLN A 56 -15.84 0.46 6.84
C GLN A 56 -16.50 1.41 5.85
N GLY A 57 -15.70 2.28 5.25
CA GLY A 57 -16.16 3.22 4.22
C GLY A 57 -16.46 2.56 2.87
N SER A 58 -16.02 1.33 2.65
CA SER A 58 -16.33 0.52 1.47
C SER A 58 -16.47 -0.95 1.86
N LEU A 59 -17.40 -1.64 1.23
CA LEU A 59 -17.56 -3.07 1.40
C LEU A 59 -16.50 -3.84 0.61
N LYS A 60 -16.24 -5.07 1.05
CA LYS A 60 -15.47 -6.03 0.24
C LYS A 60 -16.23 -6.31 -1.06
N PRO A 61 -15.52 -6.62 -2.16
CA PRO A 61 -16.16 -7.07 -3.38
C PRO A 61 -17.12 -8.24 -3.11
N VAL A 62 -18.21 -8.29 -3.86
CA VAL A 62 -19.16 -9.41 -3.78
C VAL A 62 -18.44 -10.70 -4.17
N ALA A 63 -18.71 -11.80 -3.46
CA ALA A 63 -18.14 -13.09 -3.81
C ALA A 63 -18.43 -13.44 -5.27
N GLY A 64 -17.42 -13.95 -5.99
CA GLY A 64 -17.52 -14.25 -7.40
C GLY A 64 -17.23 -13.09 -8.37
N THR A 65 -16.93 -11.88 -7.88
CA THR A 65 -16.49 -10.79 -8.76
C THR A 65 -15.04 -10.95 -9.16
N VAL A 66 -14.77 -10.80 -10.46
CA VAL A 66 -13.42 -10.86 -11.05
C VAL A 66 -12.81 -9.45 -11.01
N PRO A 67 -11.71 -9.22 -10.29
CA PRO A 67 -11.06 -7.92 -10.28
C PRO A 67 -10.42 -7.59 -11.64
N PHE A 68 -10.38 -6.31 -11.97
CA PHE A 68 -9.69 -5.87 -13.18
C PHE A 68 -8.21 -6.25 -13.14
N GLY A 69 -7.72 -6.85 -14.24
CA GLY A 69 -6.33 -7.33 -14.33
C GLY A 69 -6.12 -8.75 -13.81
N PHE A 70 -7.16 -9.42 -13.32
CA PHE A 70 -7.10 -10.86 -13.05
C PHE A 70 -7.10 -11.64 -14.36
N VAL A 71 -6.13 -12.53 -14.53
CA VAL A 71 -6.08 -13.44 -15.68
C VAL A 71 -6.72 -14.75 -15.25
N MET A 72 -7.83 -15.11 -15.90
CA MET A 72 -8.51 -16.38 -15.62
C MET A 72 -7.58 -17.55 -15.93
N PRO A 73 -7.46 -18.54 -15.04
CA PRO A 73 -6.70 -19.76 -15.34
C PRO A 73 -7.29 -20.45 -16.55
N THR A 74 -6.44 -20.73 -17.53
CA THR A 74 -6.83 -21.56 -18.68
C THR A 74 -6.82 -23.02 -18.23
N SER A 75 -8.00 -23.60 -18.02
CA SER A 75 -8.07 -25.05 -17.83
C SER A 75 -7.58 -25.75 -19.09
N LYS A 76 -6.66 -26.71 -18.96
CA LYS A 76 -6.18 -27.53 -20.08
C LYS A 76 -7.29 -28.34 -20.76
N GLU A 77 -8.52 -28.33 -20.22
CA GLU A 77 -9.68 -29.07 -20.69
C GLU A 77 -10.86 -28.19 -21.16
N GLY A 78 -10.63 -26.91 -21.43
CA GLY A 78 -11.61 -26.03 -22.11
C GLY A 78 -12.88 -25.68 -21.33
N GLY A 79 -12.93 -25.93 -20.04
CA GLY A 79 -14.04 -25.55 -19.17
C GLY A 79 -13.74 -24.26 -18.38
N ILE A 80 -14.74 -23.37 -18.23
CA ILE A 80 -14.68 -22.30 -17.27
C ILE A 80 -14.70 -22.95 -15.88
N PRO A 81 -13.75 -22.66 -14.96
CA PRO A 81 -13.82 -23.18 -13.61
C PRO A 81 -15.14 -22.70 -12.96
N THR A 82 -16.04 -23.61 -12.68
CA THR A 82 -17.38 -23.31 -12.12
C THR A 82 -17.40 -23.35 -10.60
N THR A 83 -16.27 -23.57 -9.97
CA THR A 83 -16.17 -23.64 -8.50
C THR A 83 -15.72 -22.31 -7.93
N ASP A 84 -16.41 -21.87 -6.90
CA ASP A 84 -16.21 -20.74 -6.03
C ASP A 84 -14.89 -20.00 -6.29
N LEU A 85 -14.99 -18.93 -7.08
CA LEU A 85 -13.88 -18.03 -7.40
C LEU A 85 -13.45 -17.30 -6.13
N ASP A 86 -12.90 -18.03 -5.17
CA ASP A 86 -12.07 -17.45 -4.14
C ASP A 86 -10.71 -17.13 -4.79
N PHE A 87 -10.50 -15.86 -5.10
CA PHE A 87 -9.25 -15.37 -5.71
C PHE A 87 -8.01 -15.58 -4.84
N SER A 88 -8.17 -16.15 -3.67
CA SER A 88 -7.12 -16.52 -2.73
C SER A 88 -6.79 -18.02 -2.76
N VAL A 89 -7.62 -18.86 -3.39
CA VAL A 89 -7.50 -20.32 -3.36
C VAL A 89 -7.63 -20.88 -4.77
N GLY A 90 -6.57 -21.43 -5.32
CA GLY A 90 -6.60 -22.13 -6.60
C GLY A 90 -5.20 -22.43 -7.13
N ASP A 91 -5.08 -23.43 -8.00
CA ASP A 91 -3.84 -23.84 -8.66
C ASP A 91 -3.31 -22.83 -9.70
N ASP A 92 -3.80 -21.61 -9.66
CA ASP A 92 -3.39 -20.52 -10.54
C ASP A 92 -2.17 -19.80 -9.99
N TYR A 93 -1.03 -20.32 -10.33
CA TYR A 93 0.26 -19.79 -9.92
C TYR A 93 0.46 -18.31 -10.28
N TYR A 94 -0.05 -17.87 -11.43
CA TYR A 94 0.10 -16.47 -11.85
C TYR A 94 -0.56 -15.48 -10.91
N ASN A 95 -1.76 -15.79 -10.42
CA ASN A 95 -2.51 -14.88 -9.55
C ASN A 95 -2.17 -15.05 -8.06
N THR A 96 -1.73 -16.24 -7.64
CA THR A 96 -1.55 -16.58 -6.23
C THR A 96 -0.10 -16.70 -5.78
N GLY A 97 0.82 -17.11 -6.67
CA GLY A 97 2.19 -17.47 -6.32
C GLY A 97 2.29 -18.86 -5.69
N LEU A 98 1.20 -19.65 -5.72
CA LEU A 98 1.11 -20.96 -5.10
C LEU A 98 0.78 -22.05 -6.13
N PHE A 99 1.28 -23.24 -5.87
CA PHE A 99 0.80 -24.51 -6.42
C PHE A 99 0.14 -25.29 -5.27
N GLY A 100 -1.18 -25.30 -5.23
CA GLY A 100 -1.92 -25.75 -4.05
C GLY A 100 -1.53 -24.92 -2.82
N ASP A 101 -1.03 -25.59 -1.77
CA ASP A 101 -0.58 -24.95 -0.53
C ASP A 101 0.93 -24.60 -0.50
N LEU A 102 1.67 -24.89 -1.58
CA LEU A 102 3.11 -24.71 -1.64
C LEU A 102 3.47 -23.46 -2.45
N TYR A 103 4.48 -22.73 -1.97
CA TYR A 103 5.04 -21.63 -2.75
C TYR A 103 5.73 -22.14 -4.01
N GLY A 104 5.38 -21.57 -5.16
CA GLY A 104 5.95 -21.98 -6.43
C GLY A 104 7.38 -21.43 -6.62
N GLU A 105 8.17 -22.18 -7.38
CA GLU A 105 9.51 -21.79 -7.82
C GLU A 105 9.45 -21.32 -9.27
N GLY A 106 10.26 -20.31 -9.59
CA GLY A 106 10.34 -19.72 -10.93
C GLY A 106 9.18 -18.77 -11.24
N TYR A 107 9.01 -18.47 -12.53
CA TYR A 107 8.00 -17.53 -13.01
C TYR A 107 6.87 -18.29 -13.71
N PRO A 108 5.62 -17.82 -13.62
CA PRO A 108 4.51 -18.42 -14.35
C PRO A 108 4.68 -18.23 -15.88
N GLU A 109 4.08 -19.11 -16.68
CA GLU A 109 4.18 -19.10 -18.14
C GLU A 109 3.79 -17.76 -18.79
N GLN A 110 2.91 -16.99 -18.11
CA GLN A 110 2.44 -15.68 -18.56
C GLN A 110 3.48 -14.55 -18.36
N VAL A 111 4.59 -14.86 -17.68
CA VAL A 111 5.62 -13.87 -17.33
C VAL A 111 6.92 -14.19 -18.06
N THR A 112 7.24 -13.38 -19.07
CA THR A 112 8.54 -13.44 -19.75
C THR A 112 9.48 -12.46 -19.06
N VAL A 113 10.58 -12.98 -18.51
CA VAL A 113 11.60 -12.17 -17.85
C VAL A 113 12.52 -11.58 -18.92
N ASP A 114 12.25 -10.35 -19.30
CA ASP A 114 13.04 -9.58 -20.26
C ASP A 114 13.46 -8.23 -19.66
N GLN A 115 14.23 -7.46 -20.42
CA GLN A 115 14.70 -6.15 -19.99
C GLN A 115 13.54 -5.18 -19.66
N ALA A 116 12.46 -5.23 -20.44
CA ALA A 116 11.30 -4.36 -20.25
C ALA A 116 10.58 -4.69 -18.93
N LEU A 117 10.46 -5.98 -18.58
CA LEU A 117 9.90 -6.40 -17.31
C LEU A 117 10.77 -5.95 -16.13
N LEU A 118 12.10 -6.08 -16.24
CA LEU A 118 13.03 -5.64 -15.20
C LEU A 118 12.98 -4.12 -14.98
N GLU A 119 12.92 -3.33 -16.06
CA GLU A 119 12.76 -1.88 -15.97
C GLU A 119 11.42 -1.49 -15.34
N ARG A 120 10.36 -2.19 -15.70
CA ARG A 120 9.03 -2.02 -15.09
C ARG A 120 9.08 -2.38 -13.60
N GLY A 121 9.71 -3.51 -13.26
CA GLY A 121 9.90 -3.96 -11.88
C GLY A 121 10.67 -2.95 -11.04
N LYS A 122 11.76 -2.41 -11.59
CA LYS A 122 12.53 -1.34 -10.96
C LYS A 122 11.67 -0.11 -10.67
N GLN A 123 10.93 0.37 -11.67
CA GLN A 123 10.03 1.52 -11.50
C GLN A 123 9.01 1.28 -10.38
N ARG A 124 8.36 0.11 -10.37
CA ARG A 124 7.34 -0.22 -9.36
C ARG A 124 7.93 -0.44 -7.98
N PHE A 125 9.11 -1.03 -7.90
CA PHE A 125 9.88 -1.18 -6.67
C PHE A 125 10.27 0.18 -6.09
N GLU A 126 10.76 1.09 -6.92
CA GLU A 126 11.13 2.44 -6.48
C GLU A 126 9.95 3.23 -5.93
N ILE A 127 8.76 3.09 -6.52
CA ILE A 127 7.55 3.79 -6.07
C ILE A 127 7.01 3.21 -4.77
N ASN A 128 6.92 1.89 -4.65
CA ASN A 128 6.15 1.25 -3.58
C ASN A 128 7.01 0.67 -2.44
N CYS A 129 8.24 0.24 -2.72
CA CYS A 129 9.01 -0.61 -1.81
C CYS A 129 10.18 0.12 -1.17
N THR A 130 10.83 1.06 -1.88
CA THR A 130 12.06 1.72 -1.40
C THR A 130 11.87 2.54 -0.14
N VAL A 131 10.67 2.99 0.14
CA VAL A 131 10.34 3.77 1.34
C VAL A 131 10.73 3.02 2.61
N CYS A 132 10.52 1.70 2.63
CA CYS A 132 10.88 0.82 3.74
C CYS A 132 12.17 0.03 3.47
N HIS A 133 12.30 -0.53 2.26
CA HIS A 133 13.36 -1.48 1.93
C HIS A 133 14.66 -0.84 1.43
N GLY A 134 14.64 0.46 1.09
CA GLY A 134 15.77 1.17 0.49
C GLY A 134 15.95 0.83 -0.99
N LYS A 135 16.69 1.66 -1.73
CA LYS A 135 16.93 1.46 -3.17
C LYS A 135 17.73 0.20 -3.49
N SER A 136 18.66 -0.16 -2.61
CA SER A 136 19.47 -1.38 -2.70
C SER A 136 18.82 -2.60 -2.06
N GLY A 137 17.62 -2.47 -1.49
CA GLY A 137 16.95 -3.56 -0.80
C GLY A 137 17.52 -3.90 0.59
N ASN A 138 18.43 -3.10 1.13
CA ASN A 138 19.13 -3.36 2.40
C ASN A 138 18.34 -3.01 3.66
N GLY A 139 17.07 -2.63 3.53
CA GLY A 139 16.22 -2.23 4.67
C GLY A 139 16.45 -0.80 5.16
N ALA A 140 17.35 -0.02 4.53
CA ALA A 140 17.63 1.37 4.91
C ALA A 140 16.76 2.37 4.14
N GLY A 141 15.46 2.13 4.08
CA GLY A 141 14.48 3.07 3.50
C GLY A 141 14.33 4.33 4.36
N VAL A 142 13.72 5.38 3.81
CA VAL A 142 13.56 6.68 4.50
C VAL A 142 12.81 6.53 5.83
N VAL A 143 11.87 5.59 5.92
CA VAL A 143 11.05 5.34 7.11
C VAL A 143 11.88 4.77 8.26
N SER A 144 13.00 4.06 7.97
CA SER A 144 13.87 3.49 9.01
C SER A 144 14.48 4.52 9.96
N LYS A 145 14.54 5.80 9.53
CA LYS A 145 15.02 6.91 10.36
C LYS A 145 14.02 7.35 11.42
N TYR A 146 12.74 7.06 11.22
CA TYR A 146 11.64 7.54 12.05
C TYR A 146 10.89 6.42 12.75
N TRP A 147 11.04 5.23 12.27
CA TRP A 147 10.36 4.05 12.78
C TRP A 147 11.32 2.86 12.81
N LEU A 148 11.31 2.10 13.90
CA LEU A 148 12.09 0.87 14.04
C LEU A 148 11.57 -0.19 13.05
N ILE A 149 12.14 -0.15 11.84
CA ILE A 149 11.89 -1.20 10.85
C ILE A 149 12.71 -2.42 11.27
N PRO A 150 12.09 -3.59 11.39
CA PRO A 150 12.82 -4.79 11.79
C PRO A 150 13.89 -5.14 10.74
N PRO A 151 14.98 -5.83 11.15
CA PRO A 151 16.00 -6.34 10.23
C PRO A 151 15.46 -7.18 9.08
N THR A 152 14.24 -7.71 9.24
CA THR A 152 13.49 -8.45 8.21
C THR A 152 13.13 -7.61 6.97
N ALA A 153 13.21 -6.28 7.05
CA ALA A 153 13.04 -5.40 5.90
C ALA A 153 14.23 -5.46 4.92
N ASN A 154 15.36 -6.07 5.31
CA ASN A 154 16.49 -6.31 4.43
C ASN A 154 16.15 -7.43 3.43
N LEU A 155 16.04 -7.08 2.16
CA LEU A 155 15.68 -8.00 1.07
C LEU A 155 16.88 -8.72 0.46
N ILE A 156 18.11 -8.26 0.76
CA ILE A 156 19.36 -8.92 0.33
C ILE A 156 19.93 -9.86 1.38
N ASP A 157 19.19 -10.09 2.47
CA ASP A 157 19.51 -11.07 3.49
C ASP A 157 19.46 -12.50 2.89
N PRO A 158 20.41 -13.41 3.26
CA PRO A 158 20.45 -14.77 2.73
C PRO A 158 19.11 -15.53 2.86
N ARG A 159 18.39 -15.31 3.94
CA ARG A 159 17.08 -15.91 4.17
C ARG A 159 16.05 -15.45 3.13
N VAL A 160 16.09 -14.20 2.70
CA VAL A 160 15.17 -13.66 1.68
C VAL A 160 15.62 -14.06 0.27
N LYS A 161 16.94 -14.12 0.03
CA LYS A 161 17.51 -14.62 -1.23
C LYS A 161 17.07 -16.06 -1.50
N ALA A 162 16.98 -16.89 -0.45
CA ALA A 162 16.56 -18.28 -0.53
C ALA A 162 15.05 -18.49 -0.72
N MET A 163 14.23 -17.42 -0.65
CA MET A 163 12.79 -17.55 -0.86
C MET A 163 12.48 -17.79 -2.35
N PRO A 164 11.58 -18.74 -2.67
CA PRO A 164 11.09 -18.90 -4.03
C PRO A 164 10.30 -17.68 -4.50
N GLU A 165 10.22 -17.48 -5.79
CA GLU A 165 9.57 -16.34 -6.43
C GLU A 165 8.11 -16.23 -6.01
N GLY A 166 7.40 -17.35 -5.95
CA GLY A 166 6.01 -17.42 -5.50
C GLY A 166 5.83 -16.96 -4.06
N GLN A 167 6.78 -17.27 -3.16
CA GLN A 167 6.72 -16.80 -1.77
C GLN A 167 6.88 -15.28 -1.68
N ILE A 168 7.77 -14.72 -2.49
CA ILE A 168 7.95 -13.26 -2.56
C ILE A 168 6.68 -12.61 -3.11
N PHE A 169 6.13 -13.15 -4.20
CA PHE A 169 4.87 -12.70 -4.79
C PHE A 169 3.71 -12.75 -3.79
N TRP A 170 3.57 -13.87 -3.09
CA TRP A 170 2.54 -14.06 -2.06
C TRP A 170 2.70 -13.05 -0.92
N THR A 171 3.94 -12.82 -0.47
CA THR A 171 4.24 -11.84 0.58
C THR A 171 3.87 -10.42 0.15
N ILE A 172 4.15 -10.03 -1.10
CA ILE A 172 3.74 -8.73 -1.64
C ILE A 172 2.20 -8.64 -1.68
N THR A 173 1.54 -9.73 -2.07
CA THR A 173 0.08 -9.79 -2.21
C THR A 173 -0.66 -9.65 -0.89
N HIS A 174 -0.25 -10.40 0.13
CA HIS A 174 -0.98 -10.53 1.41
C HIS A 174 -0.35 -9.73 2.55
N GLY A 175 0.89 -9.27 2.36
CA GLY A 175 1.66 -8.68 3.45
C GLY A 175 2.27 -9.72 4.38
N LYS A 176 3.13 -9.26 5.29
CA LYS A 176 3.74 -10.11 6.32
C LYS A 176 4.14 -9.28 7.55
N GLY A 177 3.57 -9.58 8.70
CA GLY A 177 3.86 -8.85 9.94
C GLY A 177 3.47 -7.38 9.83
N LEU A 178 4.43 -6.47 9.88
CA LEU A 178 4.20 -5.01 9.73
C LEU A 178 4.04 -4.56 8.28
N MET A 179 4.38 -5.39 7.31
CA MET A 179 4.19 -5.09 5.89
C MET A 179 2.72 -5.34 5.52
N GLY A 180 2.03 -4.29 5.12
CA GLY A 180 0.66 -4.40 4.63
C GLY A 180 0.57 -5.06 3.24
N PRO A 181 -0.62 -5.51 2.83
CA PRO A 181 -0.87 -6.10 1.52
C PRO A 181 -0.85 -5.06 0.40
N TYR A 182 -0.29 -5.43 -0.74
CA TYR A 182 -0.22 -4.58 -1.94
C TYR A 182 -1.16 -5.02 -3.07
N ASN A 183 -2.02 -6.00 -2.83
CA ASN A 183 -2.98 -6.50 -3.83
C ASN A 183 -3.93 -5.43 -4.37
N GLY A 184 -4.29 -4.43 -3.56
CA GLY A 184 -5.17 -3.34 -3.96
C GLY A 184 -4.47 -2.17 -4.69
N THR A 185 -3.12 -2.08 -4.63
CA THR A 185 -2.36 -0.96 -5.18
C THR A 185 -1.45 -1.34 -6.33
N VAL A 186 -0.99 -2.59 -6.37
CA VAL A 186 -0.09 -3.13 -7.39
C VAL A 186 -0.76 -4.31 -8.06
N ASN A 187 -0.99 -4.22 -9.38
CA ASN A 187 -1.61 -5.30 -10.15
C ASN A 187 -0.70 -6.55 -10.22
N VAL A 188 -1.27 -7.69 -10.62
CA VAL A 188 -0.58 -8.99 -10.68
C VAL A 188 0.70 -8.93 -11.52
N LYS A 189 0.62 -8.36 -12.73
CA LYS A 189 1.76 -8.22 -13.64
C LYS A 189 2.89 -7.39 -13.02
N ASP A 190 2.55 -6.28 -12.39
CA ASP A 190 3.54 -5.41 -11.75
C ASP A 190 4.15 -6.06 -10.50
N ARG A 191 3.40 -6.92 -9.78
CA ARG A 191 3.96 -7.70 -8.66
C ARG A 191 5.01 -8.70 -9.15
N TRP A 192 4.76 -9.43 -10.25
CA TRP A 192 5.74 -10.30 -10.86
C TRP A 192 6.96 -9.54 -11.41
N ALA A 193 6.74 -8.35 -11.96
CA ALA A 193 7.85 -7.48 -12.38
C ALA A 193 8.73 -7.06 -11.17
N ILE A 194 8.11 -6.73 -10.04
CA ILE A 194 8.84 -6.44 -8.79
C ILE A 194 9.64 -7.65 -8.32
N VAL A 195 9.06 -8.86 -8.38
CA VAL A 195 9.76 -10.11 -8.02
C VAL A 195 10.98 -10.31 -8.91
N ALA A 196 10.83 -10.15 -10.23
CA ALA A 196 11.93 -10.28 -11.18
C ALA A 196 13.05 -9.26 -10.91
N TYR A 197 12.70 -8.01 -10.71
CA TYR A 197 13.69 -6.98 -10.37
C TYR A 197 14.39 -7.25 -9.03
N LEU A 198 13.65 -7.70 -8.02
CA LEU A 198 14.22 -8.02 -6.71
C LEU A 198 15.23 -9.16 -6.82
N LYS A 199 14.94 -10.23 -7.56
CA LYS A 199 15.88 -11.33 -7.80
C LYS A 199 17.15 -10.86 -8.51
N ALA A 200 17.02 -10.04 -9.54
CA ALA A 200 18.17 -9.42 -10.21
C ALA A 200 18.98 -8.53 -9.25
N LEU A 201 18.32 -7.76 -8.37
CA LEU A 201 18.99 -6.95 -7.36
C LEU A 201 19.76 -7.80 -6.35
N GLN A 202 19.18 -8.93 -5.93
CA GLN A 202 19.79 -9.90 -5.02
C GLN A 202 21.04 -10.54 -5.63
N GLU A 203 21.01 -10.88 -6.91
CA GLU A 203 22.16 -11.41 -7.64
C GLU A 203 23.28 -10.37 -7.77
N ALA A 204 22.96 -9.13 -8.09
CA ALA A 204 23.92 -8.04 -8.20
C ALA A 204 24.56 -7.64 -6.85
N SER A 205 24.00 -8.08 -5.73
CA SER A 205 24.47 -7.77 -4.38
C SER A 205 25.41 -8.83 -3.78
N ASN A 206 25.87 -9.79 -4.59
CA ASN A 206 26.81 -10.83 -4.19
C ASN A 206 28.27 -10.37 -4.29
#